data_3ebd7b21bb6499ef8b58ab6e568099f0
#
_entry.id   3ebd7b21bb6499ef8b58ab6e568099f0
#
_cell.length_a   1.000
_cell.length_b   1.000
_cell.length_c   1.000
_cell.angle_alpha   90.00
_cell.angle_beta   90.00
_cell.angle_gamma   90.00
#
_symmetry.space_group_name_H-M   'P 1'
#
loop_
_entity.id
_entity.type
_entity.pdbx_description
1 polymer ?
#
loop_
_entity_poly.entity_id
_entity_poly.type
_entity_poly.pdbx_seq_one_letter_code
_entity_poly.pdbx_strand_id
1 'polypeptide(L)'
;MPQRFPIAFGLLALCASAFAQQGHPLTGTWSGDWGLSPTQRNQITFVLNWDGKSVTGQINPGPDSIPLQSVFVDPTTWTVRFEADMKDSTGKMVHVAAEGHLDDIGSYHRTVTGSWRQGTAKGDFKITRD
;
A
#
# COMPACT_ATOMS: atom_id res chain seq x y z
N MET A 1 7.55 23.57 42.16
CA MET A 1 7.67 23.54 40.72
C MET A 1 6.69 22.61 40.03
N PRO A 2 5.46 22.52 40.51
CA PRO A 2 4.47 21.60 39.91
C PRO A 2 4.07 21.96 38.48
N GLN A 3 4.32 23.18 38.05
CA GLN A 3 3.96 23.64 36.71
C GLN A 3 4.74 23.01 35.57
N ARG A 4 5.90 22.41 35.89
CA ARG A 4 6.73 21.77 34.85
C ARG A 4 6.20 20.41 34.40
N PHE A 5 5.48 19.71 35.27
CA PHE A 5 4.98 18.38 34.98
C PHE A 5 3.93 18.34 33.86
N PRO A 6 2.93 19.24 33.81
CA PRO A 6 1.95 19.22 32.73
C PRO A 6 2.56 19.48 31.38
N ILE A 7 3.59 20.35 31.28
CA ILE A 7 4.27 20.68 30.03
C ILE A 7 5.05 19.48 29.50
N ALA A 8 5.79 18.78 30.37
CA ALA A 8 6.54 17.60 29.99
C ALA A 8 5.62 16.47 29.51
N PHE A 9 4.47 16.31 30.15
CA PHE A 9 3.47 15.32 29.79
C PHE A 9 2.91 15.60 28.39
N GLY A 10 2.62 16.87 28.08
CA GLY A 10 2.12 17.26 26.78
C GLY A 10 3.11 16.99 25.65
N LEU A 11 4.38 17.23 25.87
CA LEU A 11 5.42 16.95 24.89
C LEU A 11 5.55 15.47 24.56
N LEU A 12 5.47 14.59 25.56
CA LEU A 12 5.51 13.15 25.35
C LEU A 12 4.29 12.66 24.53
N ALA A 13 3.11 13.18 24.82
CA ALA A 13 1.91 12.82 24.08
C ALA A 13 2.01 13.23 22.60
N LEU A 14 2.54 14.41 22.30
CA LEU A 14 2.76 14.88 20.93
C LEU A 14 3.75 14.00 20.17
N CYS A 15 4.85 13.60 20.80
CA CYS A 15 5.82 12.70 20.18
C CYS A 15 5.20 11.34 19.84
N ALA A 16 4.42 10.77 20.77
CA ALA A 16 3.74 9.49 20.54
C ALA A 16 2.76 9.56 19.37
N SER A 17 1.99 10.67 19.27
CA SER A 17 1.05 10.87 18.17
C SER A 17 1.77 10.98 16.83
N ALA A 18 2.91 11.68 16.77
CA ALA A 18 3.70 11.80 15.55
C ALA A 18 4.21 10.44 15.07
N PHE A 19 4.70 9.61 15.97
CA PHE A 19 5.14 8.25 15.63
C PHE A 19 3.99 7.39 15.10
N ALA A 20 2.82 7.47 15.73
CA ALA A 20 1.65 6.71 15.30
C ALA A 20 1.20 7.10 13.89
N GLN A 21 1.28 8.39 13.53
CA GLN A 21 0.91 8.87 12.20
C GLN A 21 1.91 8.47 11.12
N GLN A 22 3.18 8.31 11.46
CA GLN A 22 4.23 7.96 10.50
C GLN A 22 4.50 6.46 10.42
N GLY A 23 3.89 5.69 11.29
CA GLY A 23 4.30 4.31 11.54
C GLY A 23 3.64 3.26 10.69
N HIS A 24 2.69 3.59 9.79
CA HIS A 24 2.02 2.55 9.01
C HIS A 24 2.98 1.93 7.98
N PRO A 25 3.11 0.59 7.95
CA PRO A 25 4.11 -0.07 7.12
C PRO A 25 3.91 0.10 5.62
N LEU A 26 2.70 0.43 5.17
CA LEU A 26 2.42 0.58 3.75
C LEU A 26 2.57 2.02 3.23
N THR A 27 2.76 3.01 4.09
CA THR A 27 2.88 4.41 3.65
C THR A 27 4.09 4.60 2.74
N GLY A 28 3.88 5.29 1.62
CA GLY A 28 4.96 5.67 0.72
C GLY A 28 4.65 5.35 -0.73
N THR A 29 5.68 5.49 -1.56
CA THR A 29 5.62 5.16 -2.99
C THR A 29 6.24 3.80 -3.22
N TRP A 30 5.55 2.98 -3.96
CA TRP A 30 5.95 1.60 -4.25
C TRP A 30 6.01 1.40 -5.75
N SER A 31 7.08 0.81 -6.24
CA SER A 31 7.29 0.56 -7.67
C SER A 31 7.63 -0.89 -7.91
N GLY A 32 7.16 -1.40 -9.03
CA GLY A 32 7.44 -2.77 -9.42
C GLY A 32 6.76 -3.15 -10.70
N ASP A 33 6.36 -4.40 -10.81
CA ASP A 33 5.72 -4.91 -12.00
C ASP A 33 4.65 -5.95 -11.67
N TRP A 34 3.79 -6.19 -12.66
CA TRP A 34 2.78 -7.21 -12.64
C TRP A 34 2.66 -7.82 -14.03
N GLY A 35 2.13 -9.01 -14.13
CA GLY A 35 1.94 -9.60 -15.44
C GLY A 35 1.33 -10.98 -15.41
N LEU A 36 1.02 -11.48 -16.60
CA LEU A 36 0.44 -12.80 -16.82
C LEU A 36 1.50 -13.90 -16.76
N SER A 37 2.75 -13.58 -17.05
CA SER A 37 3.85 -14.53 -17.13
C SER A 37 5.19 -13.82 -16.91
N PRO A 38 6.30 -14.56 -16.76
CA PRO A 38 7.63 -13.94 -16.67
C PRO A 38 8.03 -13.08 -17.86
N THR A 39 7.42 -13.31 -19.03
CA THR A 39 7.74 -12.56 -20.25
C THR A 39 6.75 -11.46 -20.58
N GLN A 40 5.64 -11.37 -19.86
CA GLN A 40 4.60 -10.37 -20.06
C GLN A 40 4.46 -9.54 -18.78
N ARG A 41 5.34 -8.54 -18.64
CA ARG A 41 5.41 -7.69 -17.45
C ARG A 41 5.01 -6.26 -17.77
N ASN A 42 4.35 -5.61 -16.83
CA ASN A 42 3.94 -4.22 -16.92
C ASN A 42 4.44 -3.47 -15.68
N GLN A 43 4.95 -2.27 -15.87
CA GLN A 43 5.35 -1.42 -14.76
C GLN A 43 4.15 -0.90 -14.00
N ILE A 44 4.29 -0.76 -12.70
CA ILE A 44 3.23 -0.24 -11.84
C ILE A 44 3.84 0.57 -10.70
N THR A 45 3.15 1.64 -10.32
CA THR A 45 3.51 2.46 -9.17
C THR A 45 2.28 2.64 -8.30
N PHE A 46 2.46 2.43 -6.98
CA PHE A 46 1.43 2.70 -5.99
C PHE A 46 1.88 3.88 -5.13
N VAL A 47 0.97 4.79 -4.85
CA VAL A 47 1.17 5.83 -3.83
C VAL A 47 0.18 5.56 -2.70
N LEU A 48 0.68 5.22 -1.53
CA LEU A 48 -0.12 4.80 -0.39
C LEU A 48 0.04 5.79 0.75
N ASN A 49 -1.07 6.17 1.36
CA ASN A 49 -1.13 7.14 2.44
C ASN A 49 -1.91 6.58 3.61
N TRP A 50 -1.49 6.96 4.81
CA TRP A 50 -2.16 6.61 6.06
C TRP A 50 -2.74 7.88 6.67
N ASP A 51 -4.05 7.90 6.91
CA ASP A 51 -4.74 9.07 7.47
C ASP A 51 -4.97 8.98 8.98
N GLY A 52 -4.41 7.97 9.63
CA GLY A 52 -4.61 7.68 11.05
C GLY A 52 -5.66 6.62 11.31
N LYS A 53 -6.44 6.24 10.31
CA LYS A 53 -7.50 5.23 10.40
C LYS A 53 -7.42 4.18 9.33
N SER A 54 -7.14 4.58 8.09
CA SER A 54 -7.12 3.67 6.95
C SER A 54 -6.02 4.06 5.97
N VAL A 55 -5.61 3.07 5.17
CA VAL A 55 -4.70 3.31 4.06
C VAL A 55 -5.53 3.61 2.82
N THR A 56 -5.19 4.70 2.17
CA THR A 56 -5.77 5.10 0.88
C THR A 56 -4.65 5.25 -0.13
N GLY A 57 -4.98 5.29 -1.40
CA GLY A 57 -3.95 5.47 -2.39
C GLY A 57 -4.45 5.38 -3.81
N GLN A 58 -3.47 5.43 -4.72
CA GLN A 58 -3.74 5.37 -6.14
C GLN A 58 -2.65 4.57 -6.85
N ILE A 59 -3.03 4.03 -7.99
CA ILE A 59 -2.14 3.30 -8.89
C ILE A 59 -1.78 4.23 -10.06
N ASN A 60 -0.52 4.25 -10.44
CA ASN A 60 0.01 5.01 -11.57
C ASN A 60 -0.39 6.49 -11.52
N PRO A 61 0.20 7.28 -10.61
CA PRO A 61 -0.14 8.69 -10.47
C PRO A 61 -0.02 9.45 -11.78
N GLY A 62 -0.96 10.36 -12.03
CA GLY A 62 -1.00 11.15 -13.25
C GLY A 62 -2.40 11.22 -13.82
N PRO A 63 -2.55 11.60 -15.12
CA PRO A 63 -3.87 11.77 -15.74
C PRO A 63 -4.73 10.50 -15.75
N ASP A 64 -4.08 9.33 -15.82
CA ASP A 64 -4.78 8.04 -15.87
C ASP A 64 -4.68 7.27 -14.56
N SER A 65 -4.53 7.99 -13.45
CA SER A 65 -4.42 7.34 -12.13
C SER A 65 -5.70 6.59 -11.78
N ILE A 66 -5.51 5.48 -11.05
CA ILE A 66 -6.60 4.61 -10.64
C ILE A 66 -6.69 4.65 -9.12
N PRO A 67 -7.80 5.12 -8.55
CA PRO A 67 -7.95 5.11 -7.10
C PRO A 67 -8.11 3.68 -6.59
N LEU A 68 -7.45 3.38 -5.48
CA LEU A 68 -7.67 2.12 -4.76
C LEU A 68 -9.00 2.20 -4.02
N GLN A 69 -9.83 1.17 -4.17
CA GLN A 69 -11.11 1.07 -3.46
C GLN A 69 -10.91 0.61 -2.03
N SER A 70 -9.96 -0.31 -1.82
CA SER A 70 -9.61 -0.76 -0.49
C SER A 70 -8.16 -1.21 -0.44
N VAL A 71 -7.56 -1.01 0.72
CA VAL A 71 -6.24 -1.52 1.07
C VAL A 71 -6.35 -2.10 2.47
N PHE A 72 -5.97 -3.35 2.63
CA PHE A 72 -6.03 -4.03 3.90
C PHE A 72 -4.71 -4.73 4.19
N VAL A 73 -4.26 -4.66 5.43
CA VAL A 73 -3.11 -5.43 5.90
C VAL A 73 -3.49 -6.18 7.17
N ASP A 74 -3.20 -7.47 7.17
CA ASP A 74 -3.34 -8.30 8.36
C ASP A 74 -2.00 -8.31 9.10
N PRO A 75 -1.90 -7.67 10.28
CA PRO A 75 -0.62 -7.58 10.99
C PRO A 75 -0.18 -8.91 11.62
N THR A 76 -1.05 -9.89 11.70
CA THR A 76 -0.70 -11.21 12.22
C THR A 76 0.08 -12.02 11.20
N THR A 77 -0.33 -11.96 9.92
CA THR A 77 0.26 -12.75 8.84
C THR A 77 1.05 -11.90 7.86
N TRP A 78 0.94 -10.57 7.95
CA TRP A 78 1.48 -9.61 6.98
C TRP A 78 0.96 -9.84 5.56
N THR A 79 -0.29 -10.30 5.47
CA THR A 79 -1.01 -10.39 4.21
C THR A 79 -1.57 -9.02 3.84
N VAL A 80 -1.35 -8.61 2.59
CA VAL A 80 -1.82 -7.32 2.07
C VAL A 80 -2.81 -7.59 0.94
N ARG A 81 -3.93 -6.85 0.93
CA ARG A 81 -4.94 -6.93 -0.12
C ARG A 81 -5.18 -5.55 -0.70
N PHE A 82 -5.25 -5.50 -2.03
CA PHE A 82 -5.61 -4.30 -2.78
C PHE A 82 -6.80 -4.61 -3.65
N GLU A 83 -7.72 -3.64 -3.78
CA GLU A 83 -8.85 -3.75 -4.69
C GLU A 83 -9.01 -2.44 -5.46
N ALA A 84 -9.29 -2.56 -6.75
CA ALA A 84 -9.52 -1.43 -7.64
C ALA A 84 -10.29 -1.87 -8.88
N ASP A 85 -10.93 -0.93 -9.56
CA ASP A 85 -11.51 -1.18 -10.87
C ASP A 85 -10.56 -0.65 -11.93
N MET A 86 -10.16 -1.52 -12.85
CA MET A 86 -9.20 -1.20 -13.90
C MET A 86 -9.72 -1.68 -15.24
N LYS A 87 -9.30 -1.00 -16.32
CA LYS A 87 -9.63 -1.44 -17.66
C LYS A 87 -8.87 -2.73 -18.00
N ASP A 88 -9.59 -3.70 -18.57
CA ASP A 88 -8.96 -4.90 -19.10
C ASP A 88 -8.40 -4.65 -20.52
N SER A 89 -7.94 -5.70 -21.19
CA SER A 89 -7.36 -5.60 -22.53
C SER A 89 -8.36 -5.13 -23.58
N THR A 90 -9.68 -5.24 -23.32
CA THR A 90 -10.74 -4.79 -24.21
C THR A 90 -11.21 -3.37 -23.91
N GLY A 91 -10.68 -2.72 -22.89
CA GLY A 91 -11.07 -1.39 -22.45
C GLY A 91 -12.27 -1.37 -21.52
N LYS A 92 -12.77 -2.50 -21.09
CA LYS A 92 -13.89 -2.62 -20.17
C LYS A 92 -13.39 -2.51 -18.72
N MET A 93 -14.09 -1.77 -17.88
CA MET A 93 -13.78 -1.68 -16.45
C MET A 93 -14.14 -2.98 -15.76
N VAL A 94 -13.16 -3.61 -15.13
CA VAL A 94 -13.32 -4.88 -14.42
C VAL A 94 -12.64 -4.75 -13.06
N HIS A 95 -13.26 -5.36 -12.04
CA HIS A 95 -12.70 -5.36 -10.69
C HIS A 95 -11.42 -6.19 -10.64
N VAL A 96 -10.39 -5.62 -10.01
CA VAL A 96 -9.10 -6.29 -9.75
C VAL A 96 -8.95 -6.48 -8.25
N ALA A 97 -8.61 -7.69 -7.86
CA ALA A 97 -8.24 -8.02 -6.50
C ALA A 97 -6.81 -8.57 -6.50
N ALA A 98 -5.99 -8.05 -5.62
CA ALA A 98 -4.61 -8.50 -5.46
C ALA A 98 -4.35 -8.86 -4.00
N GLU A 99 -3.60 -9.90 -3.78
CA GLU A 99 -3.22 -10.34 -2.45
C GLU A 99 -1.76 -10.74 -2.44
N GLY A 100 -1.03 -10.26 -1.44
CA GLY A 100 0.38 -10.56 -1.33
C GLY A 100 0.86 -10.59 0.10
N HIS A 101 2.15 -10.81 0.25
CA HIS A 101 2.83 -10.85 1.54
C HIS A 101 3.83 -9.71 1.64
N LEU A 102 3.78 -9.01 2.77
CA LEU A 102 4.68 -7.91 3.07
C LEU A 102 5.93 -8.47 3.75
N ASP A 103 7.08 -8.25 3.11
CA ASP A 103 8.38 -8.69 3.58
C ASP A 103 9.29 -7.52 3.91
N ASP A 104 10.35 -7.79 4.65
CA ASP A 104 11.41 -6.83 4.99
C ASP A 104 10.88 -5.61 5.75
N ILE A 105 9.99 -5.85 6.71
CA ILE A 105 9.32 -4.78 7.48
C ILE A 105 10.33 -3.90 8.22
N GLY A 106 11.44 -4.45 8.64
CA GLY A 106 12.51 -3.69 9.29
C GLY A 106 13.34 -2.84 8.36
N SER A 107 13.17 -2.99 7.04
CA SER A 107 13.88 -2.22 6.03
C SER A 107 13.04 -1.05 5.54
N TYR A 108 13.70 -0.01 5.02
CA TYR A 108 13.03 1.06 4.29
C TYR A 108 12.46 0.53 2.97
N HIS A 109 13.19 -0.36 2.30
CA HIS A 109 12.78 -0.96 1.03
C HIS A 109 12.02 -2.26 1.26
N ARG A 110 10.83 -2.14 1.79
CA ARG A 110 9.91 -3.26 1.99
C ARG A 110 9.36 -3.74 0.66
N THR A 111 8.98 -5.02 0.59
CA THR A 111 8.40 -5.60 -0.62
C THR A 111 7.04 -6.21 -0.35
N VAL A 112 6.18 -6.16 -1.35
CA VAL A 112 4.93 -6.94 -1.39
C VAL A 112 4.97 -7.81 -2.63
N THR A 113 4.84 -9.10 -2.43
CA THR A 113 4.86 -10.09 -3.52
C THR A 113 3.60 -10.93 -3.42
N GLY A 114 2.92 -11.13 -4.53
CA GLY A 114 1.68 -11.89 -4.52
C GLY A 114 1.07 -12.10 -5.88
N SER A 115 -0.25 -12.26 -5.89
CA SER A 115 -1.03 -12.57 -7.08
C SER A 115 -2.17 -11.59 -7.24
N TRP A 116 -2.66 -11.45 -8.47
CA TRP A 116 -3.80 -10.60 -8.81
C TRP A 116 -4.77 -11.36 -9.70
N ARG A 117 -6.01 -10.86 -9.71
CA ARG A 117 -7.11 -11.43 -10.48
C ARG A 117 -7.95 -10.31 -11.08
N GLN A 118 -8.27 -10.43 -12.38
CA GLN A 118 -9.18 -9.51 -13.06
C GLN A 118 -10.06 -10.37 -13.99
N GLY A 119 -11.32 -10.61 -13.59
CA GLY A 119 -12.18 -11.55 -14.30
C GLY A 119 -11.57 -12.95 -14.30
N THR A 120 -11.34 -13.50 -15.50
CA THR A 120 -10.67 -14.80 -15.69
C THR A 120 -9.15 -14.68 -15.78
N ALA A 121 -8.62 -13.48 -15.94
CA ALA A 121 -7.19 -13.23 -15.98
C ALA A 121 -6.59 -13.26 -14.58
N LYS A 122 -5.40 -13.80 -14.47
CA LYS A 122 -4.66 -13.85 -13.22
C LYS A 122 -3.17 -13.83 -13.50
N GLY A 123 -2.41 -13.44 -12.50
CA GLY A 123 -0.96 -13.40 -12.60
C GLY A 123 -0.33 -13.03 -11.27
N ASP A 124 0.92 -12.62 -11.32
CA ASP A 124 1.66 -12.23 -10.13
C ASP A 124 2.10 -10.76 -10.20
N PHE A 125 2.55 -10.26 -9.07
CA PHE A 125 3.09 -8.92 -8.96
C PHE A 125 4.16 -8.86 -7.86
N LYS A 126 5.03 -7.88 -7.99
CA LYS A 126 5.99 -7.54 -6.94
C LYS A 126 6.22 -6.04 -6.96
N ILE A 127 6.06 -5.42 -5.82
CA ILE A 127 6.34 -3.99 -5.64
C ILE A 127 7.29 -3.81 -4.47
N THR A 128 8.14 -2.80 -4.57
CA THR A 128 9.12 -2.45 -3.54
C THR A 128 8.95 -0.97 -3.21
N ARG A 129 9.01 -0.64 -1.93
CA ARG A 129 8.96 0.74 -1.47
C ARG A 129 10.22 1.48 -1.89
N ASP A 130 10.01 2.61 -2.54
CA ASP A 130 11.11 3.45 -3.03
C ASP A 130 11.84 4.17 -1.91
#